data_428806eef1bd834735e1154130a5b5de
#
_entry.id   428806eef1bd834735e1154130a5b5de
#
_cell.length_a   1.000
_cell.length_b   1.000
_cell.length_c   1.000
_cell.angle_alpha   90.00
_cell.angle_beta   90.00
_cell.angle_gamma   90.00
#
_symmetry.space_group_name_H-M   'P 1'
#
loop_
_entity.id
_entity.type
_entity.pdbx_description
1 polymer ?
#
loop_
_entity_poly.entity_id
_entity_poly.type
_entity_poly.pdbx_seq_one_letter_code
_entity_poly.pdbx_strand_id
1 'polypeptide(L)'
;MKKKNKISEMVNNNVLFNSKQLELLFELLHTNSPSGFECQVVECLNKYMLEYCDMTTDVIGNLYMKVGNEEGLRVMISAHSDEVGMQVIHIDRAGFVYARNVASIDKQTIPGSTVVALTQYGEIKGVIGKKSPHVLDGKDKELCPNLCDLWIDFGFESDKEAKEYINCGDYITLDSEPRITPNGKKIISKALDNKIGIFILAEVVKEVSQLNLPISIIGVATAQEEVGYRGGIVAANKIMPDVAICLDVGIATDIPNMSKQHYGELELGKGVGIIQNTNSNEILVRTLVETAKVNNVPIQKTIGHRPSGGTEASLIQLSNGGVATVNISIPNRYMHSLVEMCDLRDVKFAIDLLVAEIKLLSKMSRVDFNLFSINNKNKGHYEIYNDSVKAY
;
A
#
# COMPACT_ATOMS: atom_id res chain seq x y z
N MET A 1 -2.50 9.10 -28.22
CA MET A 1 -1.62 10.29 -28.43
C MET A 1 -1.74 11.36 -27.33
N LYS A 2 -2.93 11.80 -26.90
CA LYS A 2 -3.06 12.84 -25.83
C LYS A 2 -2.53 12.40 -24.44
N LYS A 3 -2.64 11.12 -24.05
CA LYS A 3 -2.09 10.61 -22.78
C LYS A 3 -0.54 10.65 -22.75
N LYS A 4 0.15 10.30 -23.84
CA LYS A 4 1.62 10.34 -23.93
C LYS A 4 2.19 11.77 -23.82
N ASN A 5 1.51 12.78 -24.37
CA ASN A 5 1.96 14.17 -24.28
C ASN A 5 1.83 14.72 -22.85
N LYS A 6 0.80 14.32 -22.09
CA LYS A 6 0.58 14.80 -20.72
C LYS A 6 1.62 14.23 -19.74
N ILE A 7 2.00 12.97 -19.92
CA ILE A 7 3.08 12.33 -19.15
C ILE A 7 4.43 13.02 -19.48
N SER A 8 4.70 13.31 -20.74
CA SER A 8 5.96 13.99 -21.14
C SER A 8 6.10 15.42 -20.59
N GLU A 9 5.00 16.16 -20.45
CA GLU A 9 5.01 17.48 -19.78
C GLU A 9 5.22 17.38 -18.26
N MET A 10 4.69 16.34 -17.63
CA MET A 10 4.90 16.08 -16.19
C MET A 10 6.32 15.60 -15.89
N VAL A 11 6.92 14.82 -16.77
CA VAL A 11 8.31 14.33 -16.67
C VAL A 11 9.32 15.48 -16.67
N ASN A 12 9.08 16.51 -17.48
CA ASN A 12 10.00 17.65 -17.56
C ASN A 12 10.08 18.49 -16.27
N ASN A 13 9.13 18.32 -15.34
CA ASN A 13 9.09 19.01 -14.04
C ASN A 13 9.42 18.11 -12.86
N ASN A 14 9.57 16.79 -13.04
CA ASN A 14 9.87 15.85 -11.97
C ASN A 14 11.30 15.33 -12.12
N VAL A 15 12.19 15.81 -11.26
CA VAL A 15 13.60 15.41 -11.21
C VAL A 15 13.81 14.08 -10.47
N LEU A 16 12.78 13.58 -9.72
CA LEU A 16 12.91 12.44 -8.81
C LEU A 16 12.78 11.09 -9.53
N PHE A 17 11.92 11.01 -10.54
CA PHE A 17 11.61 9.78 -11.26
C PHE A 17 11.69 9.99 -12.75
N ASN A 18 12.26 9.01 -13.47
CA ASN A 18 12.32 9.04 -14.93
C ASN A 18 10.96 8.66 -15.55
N SER A 19 10.87 8.77 -16.89
CA SER A 19 9.62 8.54 -17.62
C SER A 19 9.06 7.12 -17.46
N LYS A 20 9.92 6.08 -17.42
CA LYS A 20 9.49 4.69 -17.26
C LYS A 20 8.93 4.44 -15.84
N GLN A 21 9.57 5.03 -14.82
CA GLN A 21 9.11 4.95 -13.45
C GLN A 21 7.75 5.64 -13.27
N LEU A 22 7.57 6.82 -13.85
CA LEU A 22 6.29 7.52 -13.83
C LEU A 22 5.21 6.77 -14.63
N GLU A 23 5.59 6.13 -15.73
CA GLU A 23 4.66 5.29 -16.52
C GLU A 23 4.14 4.11 -15.68
N LEU A 24 5.02 3.38 -15.00
CA LEU A 24 4.63 2.33 -14.05
C LEU A 24 3.72 2.87 -12.94
N LEU A 25 4.11 3.96 -12.27
CA LEU A 25 3.33 4.55 -11.19
C LEU A 25 1.91 4.93 -11.66
N PHE A 26 1.80 5.62 -12.80
CA PHE A 26 0.49 6.01 -13.33
C PHE A 26 -0.33 4.81 -13.80
N GLU A 27 0.29 3.78 -14.38
CA GLU A 27 -0.40 2.56 -14.78
C GLU A 27 -0.95 1.81 -13.57
N LEU A 28 -0.16 1.67 -12.49
CA LEU A 28 -0.63 1.10 -11.22
C LEU A 28 -1.82 1.87 -10.65
N LEU A 29 -1.77 3.21 -10.63
CA LEU A 29 -2.84 4.05 -10.10
C LEU A 29 -4.12 4.02 -10.94
N HIS A 30 -4.03 3.62 -12.21
CA HIS A 30 -5.20 3.41 -13.08
C HIS A 30 -5.81 2.00 -12.94
N THR A 31 -5.13 1.05 -12.30
CA THR A 31 -5.72 -0.27 -12.07
C THR A 31 -6.91 -0.19 -11.11
N ASN A 32 -7.85 -1.11 -11.27
CA ASN A 32 -8.97 -1.31 -10.36
C ASN A 32 -8.78 -2.66 -9.66
N SER A 33 -8.52 -2.63 -8.35
CA SER A 33 -8.10 -3.80 -7.59
C SER A 33 -8.77 -3.90 -6.22
N PRO A 34 -10.12 -3.93 -6.14
CA PRO A 34 -10.78 -4.12 -4.85
C PRO A 34 -10.39 -5.50 -4.26
N SER A 35 -10.36 -5.61 -2.92
CA SER A 35 -9.95 -6.85 -2.23
C SER A 35 -10.66 -8.09 -2.80
N GLY A 36 -9.88 -9.05 -3.28
CA GLY A 36 -10.34 -10.26 -3.97
C GLY A 36 -10.41 -10.13 -5.49
N PHE A 37 -9.99 -9.01 -6.07
CA PHE A 37 -9.93 -8.77 -7.52
C PHE A 37 -8.66 -7.99 -7.92
N GLU A 38 -7.50 -8.44 -7.47
CA GLU A 38 -6.21 -7.76 -7.63
C GLU A 38 -5.51 -8.05 -8.96
N CYS A 39 -6.14 -8.78 -9.87
CA CYS A 39 -5.54 -9.25 -11.13
C CYS A 39 -4.93 -8.13 -11.99
N GLN A 40 -5.55 -6.95 -12.04
CA GLN A 40 -5.02 -5.83 -12.84
C GLN A 40 -3.65 -5.33 -12.33
N VAL A 41 -3.42 -5.34 -11.00
CA VAL A 41 -2.10 -4.99 -10.44
C VAL A 41 -1.07 -6.06 -10.79
N VAL A 42 -1.46 -7.34 -10.71
CA VAL A 42 -0.57 -8.46 -11.10
C VAL A 42 -0.20 -8.37 -12.58
N GLU A 43 -1.15 -8.08 -13.46
CA GLU A 43 -0.90 -7.89 -14.90
C GLU A 43 0.02 -6.69 -15.17
N CYS A 44 -0.20 -5.56 -14.47
CA CYS A 44 0.67 -4.40 -14.56
C CYS A 44 2.10 -4.74 -14.13
N LEU A 45 2.29 -5.38 -12.97
CA LEU A 45 3.62 -5.78 -12.49
C LEU A 45 4.29 -6.79 -13.41
N ASN A 46 3.57 -7.77 -13.96
CA ASN A 46 4.11 -8.71 -14.93
C ASN A 46 4.72 -7.99 -16.15
N LYS A 47 4.07 -6.97 -16.65
CA LYS A 47 4.56 -6.20 -17.80
C LYS A 47 5.90 -5.49 -17.53
N TYR A 48 6.11 -5.01 -16.29
CA TYR A 48 7.28 -4.19 -15.95
C TYR A 48 8.41 -4.95 -15.27
N MET A 49 8.12 -6.11 -14.63
CA MET A 49 9.05 -6.76 -13.71
C MET A 49 9.66 -8.07 -14.21
N LEU A 50 9.11 -8.69 -15.27
CA LEU A 50 9.56 -10.00 -15.80
C LEU A 50 11.05 -10.07 -16.15
N GLU A 51 11.67 -8.98 -16.56
CA GLU A 51 13.09 -8.95 -16.90
C GLU A 51 14.04 -8.81 -15.68
N TYR A 52 13.48 -8.55 -14.48
CA TYR A 52 14.26 -8.25 -13.27
C TYR A 52 14.20 -9.35 -12.21
N CYS A 53 13.19 -10.20 -12.21
CA CYS A 53 12.96 -11.19 -11.17
C CYS A 53 12.14 -12.39 -11.64
N ASP A 54 12.27 -13.51 -10.92
CA ASP A 54 11.38 -14.65 -11.11
C ASP A 54 10.02 -14.36 -10.46
N MET A 55 8.94 -14.55 -11.23
CA MET A 55 7.59 -14.20 -10.81
C MET A 55 6.69 -15.43 -10.70
N THR A 56 5.96 -15.52 -9.61
CA THR A 56 4.94 -16.57 -9.38
C THR A 56 3.77 -16.00 -8.62
N THR A 57 2.60 -16.63 -8.77
CA THR A 57 1.40 -16.29 -7.98
C THR A 57 0.98 -17.45 -7.08
N ASP A 58 0.05 -17.20 -6.17
CA ASP A 58 -0.64 -18.24 -5.41
C ASP A 58 -2.16 -18.19 -5.61
N VAL A 59 -2.86 -19.10 -4.94
CA VAL A 59 -4.32 -19.29 -5.14
C VAL A 59 -5.19 -18.14 -4.61
N ILE A 60 -4.66 -17.30 -3.73
CA ILE A 60 -5.40 -16.13 -3.22
C ILE A 60 -5.05 -14.83 -3.92
N GLY A 61 -4.09 -14.88 -4.88
CA GLY A 61 -3.73 -13.73 -5.70
C GLY A 61 -2.46 -13.00 -5.31
N ASN A 62 -1.69 -13.44 -4.30
CA ASN A 62 -0.37 -12.86 -4.03
C ASN A 62 0.55 -13.05 -5.23
N LEU A 63 1.31 -12.01 -5.57
CA LEU A 63 2.38 -12.05 -6.56
C LEU A 63 3.73 -12.01 -5.86
N TYR A 64 4.58 -13.00 -6.15
CA TYR A 64 5.94 -13.13 -5.64
C TYR A 64 6.95 -12.72 -6.70
N MET A 65 7.87 -11.85 -6.34
CA MET A 65 8.98 -11.35 -7.16
C MET A 65 10.29 -11.75 -6.47
N LYS A 66 10.97 -12.78 -6.97
CA LYS A 66 12.15 -13.36 -6.32
C LYS A 66 13.44 -12.94 -7.01
N VAL A 67 14.41 -12.51 -6.21
CA VAL A 67 15.79 -12.20 -6.64
C VAL A 67 16.81 -12.68 -5.61
N GLY A 68 18.05 -12.87 -6.03
CA GLY A 68 19.18 -13.24 -5.15
C GLY A 68 19.36 -14.74 -4.94
N ASN A 69 20.08 -15.11 -3.87
CA ASN A 69 20.52 -16.47 -3.58
C ASN A 69 19.60 -17.17 -2.56
N GLU A 70 19.23 -18.42 -2.80
CA GLU A 70 18.34 -19.21 -1.93
C GLU A 70 18.98 -19.61 -0.59
N GLU A 71 20.30 -19.67 -0.49
CA GLU A 71 21.01 -20.16 0.69
C GLU A 71 21.23 -19.10 1.78
N GLY A 72 21.01 -17.81 1.46
CA GLY A 72 21.23 -16.70 2.38
C GLY A 72 20.03 -16.37 3.27
N LEU A 73 20.15 -15.27 4.00
CA LEU A 73 19.04 -14.67 4.75
C LEU A 73 17.82 -14.46 3.83
N ARG A 74 16.65 -14.89 4.25
CA ARG A 74 15.40 -14.68 3.51
C ARG A 74 14.72 -13.41 3.96
N VAL A 75 14.72 -12.42 3.09
CA VAL A 75 14.10 -11.11 3.31
C VAL A 75 12.83 -11.02 2.49
N MET A 76 11.69 -10.90 3.15
CA MET A 76 10.42 -10.59 2.54
C MET A 76 10.19 -9.09 2.58
N ILE A 77 9.80 -8.49 1.46
CA ILE A 77 9.33 -7.11 1.41
C ILE A 77 7.92 -7.16 0.86
N SER A 78 6.94 -6.66 1.59
CA SER A 78 5.55 -6.74 1.18
C SER A 78 4.89 -5.37 1.07
N ALA A 79 3.94 -5.27 0.15
CA ALA A 79 2.99 -4.18 0.01
C ALA A 79 1.69 -4.77 -0.51
N HIS A 80 0.53 -4.30 -0.02
CA HIS A 80 -0.72 -4.84 -0.51
C HIS A 80 -1.15 -4.23 -1.85
N SER A 81 -1.77 -5.06 -2.67
CA SER A 81 -2.20 -4.74 -4.03
C SER A 81 -3.67 -4.41 -4.13
N ASP A 82 -4.45 -4.74 -3.09
CA ASP A 82 -5.86 -4.40 -3.03
C ASP A 82 -6.08 -2.93 -2.64
N GLU A 83 -7.25 -2.45 -2.96
CA GLU A 83 -7.80 -1.14 -2.57
C GLU A 83 -9.19 -1.32 -1.99
N VAL A 84 -9.63 -0.35 -1.20
CA VAL A 84 -11.01 -0.29 -0.69
C VAL A 84 -12.00 -0.21 -1.85
N GLY A 85 -13.11 -0.93 -1.75
CA GLY A 85 -14.10 -1.01 -2.81
C GLY A 85 -15.49 -1.33 -2.29
N MET A 86 -16.36 -1.66 -3.21
CA MET A 86 -17.74 -2.05 -2.97
C MET A 86 -18.09 -3.30 -3.78
N GLN A 87 -19.17 -3.98 -3.41
CA GLN A 87 -19.70 -5.11 -4.14
C GLN A 87 -21.21 -4.96 -4.31
N VAL A 88 -21.71 -5.21 -5.51
CA VAL A 88 -23.14 -5.12 -5.86
C VAL A 88 -23.94 -6.15 -5.07
N ILE A 89 -25.02 -5.70 -4.41
CA ILE A 89 -25.92 -6.57 -3.66
C ILE A 89 -27.34 -6.59 -4.20
N HIS A 90 -27.75 -5.51 -4.89
CA HIS A 90 -29.11 -5.40 -5.40
C HIS A 90 -29.19 -4.43 -6.59
N ILE A 91 -30.13 -4.67 -7.49
CA ILE A 91 -30.52 -3.77 -8.58
C ILE A 91 -32.03 -3.60 -8.50
N ASP A 92 -32.49 -2.37 -8.35
CA ASP A 92 -33.92 -2.09 -8.24
C ASP A 92 -34.62 -2.02 -9.63
N ARG A 93 -35.95 -1.95 -9.63
CA ARG A 93 -36.75 -1.96 -10.85
C ARG A 93 -36.47 -0.81 -11.80
N ALA A 94 -35.97 0.32 -11.27
CA ALA A 94 -35.60 1.49 -12.06
C ALA A 94 -34.17 1.44 -12.61
N GLY A 95 -33.40 0.38 -12.30
CA GLY A 95 -32.03 0.20 -12.78
C GLY A 95 -30.96 0.76 -11.86
N PHE A 96 -31.32 1.31 -10.70
CA PHE A 96 -30.32 1.74 -9.71
C PHE A 96 -29.67 0.55 -9.01
N VAL A 97 -28.34 0.65 -8.82
CA VAL A 97 -27.52 -0.39 -8.22
C VAL A 97 -27.21 -0.03 -6.76
N TYR A 98 -27.32 -1.02 -5.87
CA TYR A 98 -26.98 -0.91 -4.46
C TYR A 98 -25.80 -1.79 -4.15
N ALA A 99 -24.86 -1.28 -3.34
CA ALA A 99 -23.62 -1.98 -3.01
C ALA A 99 -23.32 -1.98 -1.51
N ARG A 100 -22.44 -2.88 -1.09
CA ARG A 100 -21.83 -2.89 0.25
C ARG A 100 -20.34 -2.66 0.14
N ASN A 101 -19.77 -2.12 1.19
CA ASN A 101 -18.31 -1.98 1.30
C ASN A 101 -17.63 -3.35 1.26
N VAL A 102 -16.58 -3.42 0.48
CA VAL A 102 -15.47 -4.34 0.64
C VAL A 102 -14.34 -3.50 1.22
N ALA A 103 -14.02 -3.74 2.50
CA ALA A 103 -13.18 -2.88 3.30
C ALA A 103 -13.82 -1.51 3.69
N SER A 104 -13.05 -0.64 4.33
CA SER A 104 -13.56 0.57 4.99
C SER A 104 -13.40 1.81 4.12
N ILE A 105 -14.45 2.24 3.43
CA ILE A 105 -14.48 3.50 2.66
C ILE A 105 -15.02 4.64 3.53
N ASP A 106 -14.45 5.84 3.40
CA ASP A 106 -14.99 7.03 4.04
C ASP A 106 -16.33 7.46 3.41
N LYS A 107 -17.41 7.03 4.05
CA LYS A 107 -18.80 7.28 3.61
C LYS A 107 -19.18 8.75 3.53
N GLN A 108 -18.43 9.65 4.17
CA GLN A 108 -18.71 11.09 4.09
C GLN A 108 -18.26 11.70 2.76
N THR A 109 -17.24 11.11 2.14
CA THR A 109 -16.63 11.64 0.92
C THR A 109 -17.17 11.04 -0.37
N ILE A 110 -17.85 9.89 -0.31
CA ILE A 110 -18.29 9.16 -1.51
C ILE A 110 -19.58 9.67 -2.18
N PRO A 111 -20.54 10.37 -1.54
CA PRO A 111 -21.71 10.88 -2.26
C PRO A 111 -21.32 11.87 -3.36
N GLY A 112 -21.70 11.59 -4.60
CA GLY A 112 -21.30 12.37 -5.77
C GLY A 112 -20.01 11.93 -6.44
N SER A 113 -19.36 10.89 -5.93
CA SER A 113 -18.16 10.31 -6.55
C SER A 113 -18.48 9.53 -7.81
N THR A 114 -17.54 9.53 -8.77
CA THR A 114 -17.53 8.61 -9.89
C THR A 114 -17.01 7.24 -9.46
N VAL A 115 -17.55 6.20 -10.08
CA VAL A 115 -17.20 4.79 -9.81
C VAL A 115 -17.05 3.99 -11.09
N VAL A 116 -16.37 2.85 -10.98
CA VAL A 116 -16.25 1.86 -12.04
C VAL A 116 -16.76 0.53 -11.52
N ALA A 117 -17.75 -0.06 -12.19
CA ALA A 117 -18.13 -1.45 -11.99
C ALA A 117 -17.23 -2.36 -12.84
N LEU A 118 -16.71 -3.42 -12.24
CA LEU A 118 -15.84 -4.42 -12.87
C LEU A 118 -16.72 -5.61 -13.21
N THR A 119 -17.08 -5.74 -14.48
CA THR A 119 -18.03 -6.73 -14.96
C THR A 119 -17.41 -7.70 -15.96
N GLN A 120 -18.09 -8.80 -16.26
CA GLN A 120 -17.65 -9.75 -17.29
C GLN A 120 -17.55 -9.10 -18.69
N TYR A 121 -18.17 -7.94 -18.91
CA TYR A 121 -18.13 -7.20 -20.19
C TYR A 121 -17.09 -6.06 -20.18
N GLY A 122 -16.36 -5.90 -19.09
CA GLY A 122 -15.38 -4.84 -18.87
C GLY A 122 -15.83 -3.82 -17.86
N GLU A 123 -15.23 -2.65 -17.90
CA GLU A 123 -15.43 -1.56 -16.96
C GLU A 123 -16.60 -0.66 -17.37
N ILE A 124 -17.54 -0.42 -16.45
CA ILE A 124 -18.70 0.45 -16.67
C ILE A 124 -18.67 1.58 -15.66
N LYS A 125 -18.70 2.81 -16.14
CA LYS A 125 -18.63 4.01 -15.28
C LYS A 125 -20.02 4.45 -14.83
N GLY A 126 -20.13 4.81 -13.55
CA GLY A 126 -21.33 5.32 -12.91
C GLY A 126 -21.02 6.41 -11.88
N VAL A 127 -22.05 6.82 -11.15
CA VAL A 127 -21.96 7.84 -10.10
C VAL A 127 -22.70 7.39 -8.85
N ILE A 128 -22.17 7.71 -7.67
CA ILE A 128 -22.88 7.49 -6.41
C ILE A 128 -23.85 8.64 -6.19
N GLY A 129 -25.15 8.33 -6.27
CA GLY A 129 -26.22 9.28 -6.11
C GLY A 129 -26.62 9.51 -4.66
N LYS A 130 -27.16 10.69 -4.39
CA LYS A 130 -27.90 11.01 -3.17
C LYS A 130 -28.99 12.04 -3.48
N LYS A 131 -29.95 12.19 -2.57
CA LYS A 131 -30.97 13.25 -2.70
C LYS A 131 -30.29 14.62 -2.73
N SER A 132 -30.76 15.48 -3.63
CA SER A 132 -30.32 16.88 -3.71
C SER A 132 -30.61 17.63 -2.38
N PRO A 133 -29.70 18.54 -1.96
CA PRO A 133 -29.96 19.40 -0.78
C PRO A 133 -31.26 20.15 -0.79
N HIS A 134 -31.83 20.43 -1.99
CA HIS A 134 -33.10 21.14 -2.15
C HIS A 134 -34.33 20.35 -1.72
N VAL A 135 -34.22 19.01 -1.66
CA VAL A 135 -35.34 18.10 -1.27
C VAL A 135 -35.07 17.36 0.03
N LEU A 136 -34.03 17.75 0.77
CA LEU A 136 -33.73 17.20 2.09
C LEU A 136 -34.39 18.03 3.18
N ASP A 137 -35.00 17.39 4.16
CA ASP A 137 -35.49 18.03 5.37
C ASP A 137 -34.34 18.46 6.29
N GLY A 138 -34.61 19.39 7.25
CA GLY A 138 -33.57 20.06 8.02
C GLY A 138 -32.57 19.13 8.74
N LYS A 139 -33.05 18.02 9.32
CA LYS A 139 -32.21 17.03 10.00
C LYS A 139 -31.42 16.16 9.03
N ASP A 140 -31.99 15.81 7.89
CA ASP A 140 -31.37 14.95 6.89
C ASP A 140 -30.18 15.63 6.19
N LYS A 141 -30.10 16.96 6.22
CA LYS A 141 -28.96 17.72 5.67
C LYS A 141 -27.67 17.54 6.44
N GLU A 142 -27.77 17.24 7.73
CA GLU A 142 -26.64 17.11 8.64
C GLU A 142 -26.19 15.64 8.82
N LEU A 143 -27.01 14.68 8.36
CA LEU A 143 -26.70 13.26 8.52
C LEU A 143 -25.66 12.79 7.50
N CYS A 144 -24.65 12.09 8.01
CA CYS A 144 -23.78 11.30 7.17
C CYS A 144 -24.57 10.08 6.65
N PRO A 145 -24.74 9.90 5.34
CA PRO A 145 -25.48 8.74 4.82
C PRO A 145 -24.74 7.44 5.12
N ASN A 146 -25.49 6.35 5.34
CA ASN A 146 -24.90 5.03 5.25
C ASN A 146 -24.79 4.64 3.76
N LEU A 147 -23.82 3.79 3.43
CA LEU A 147 -23.66 3.35 2.03
C LEU A 147 -24.93 2.64 1.50
N CYS A 148 -25.60 1.87 2.34
CA CYS A 148 -26.86 1.21 1.98
C CYS A 148 -28.04 2.17 1.66
N ASP A 149 -27.93 3.44 2.04
CA ASP A 149 -28.91 4.49 1.74
C ASP A 149 -28.59 5.25 0.45
N LEU A 150 -27.42 4.95 -0.14
CA LEU A 150 -26.97 5.51 -1.41
C LEU A 150 -27.27 4.52 -2.54
N TRP A 151 -27.45 5.03 -3.72
CA TRP A 151 -27.56 4.24 -4.95
C TRP A 151 -26.44 4.60 -5.90
N ILE A 152 -26.13 3.69 -6.80
CA ILE A 152 -25.19 3.94 -7.88
C ILE A 152 -25.97 3.96 -9.18
N ASP A 153 -25.79 5.03 -9.93
CA ASP A 153 -26.47 5.29 -11.17
C ASP A 153 -25.51 5.09 -12.35
N PHE A 154 -25.78 4.11 -13.17
CA PHE A 154 -25.07 3.80 -14.41
C PHE A 154 -25.84 4.25 -15.66
N GLY A 155 -26.99 4.92 -15.48
CA GLY A 155 -27.84 5.44 -16.55
C GLY A 155 -28.79 4.40 -17.17
N PHE A 156 -29.05 3.26 -16.51
CA PHE A 156 -30.01 2.27 -16.95
C PHE A 156 -31.46 2.69 -16.66
N GLU A 157 -32.41 2.31 -17.53
CA GLU A 157 -33.81 2.66 -17.39
C GLU A 157 -34.65 1.57 -16.70
N SER A 158 -34.07 0.37 -16.49
CA SER A 158 -34.73 -0.75 -15.83
C SER A 158 -33.74 -1.77 -15.26
N ASP A 159 -34.21 -2.60 -14.32
CA ASP A 159 -33.44 -3.72 -13.80
C ASP A 159 -33.11 -4.77 -14.88
N LYS A 160 -33.96 -4.90 -15.90
CA LYS A 160 -33.71 -5.84 -17.01
C LYS A 160 -32.50 -5.39 -17.82
N GLU A 161 -32.47 -4.11 -18.19
CA GLU A 161 -31.34 -3.53 -18.90
C GLU A 161 -30.07 -3.58 -18.05
N ALA A 162 -30.13 -3.14 -16.78
CA ALA A 162 -28.98 -3.16 -15.87
C ALA A 162 -28.37 -4.56 -15.73
N LYS A 163 -29.20 -5.59 -15.61
CA LYS A 163 -28.77 -7.01 -15.47
C LYS A 163 -28.15 -7.61 -16.73
N GLU A 164 -28.29 -6.95 -17.88
CA GLU A 164 -27.51 -7.34 -19.08
C GLU A 164 -26.02 -6.98 -18.93
N TYR A 165 -25.68 -6.05 -18.06
CA TYR A 165 -24.32 -5.50 -17.90
C TYR A 165 -23.73 -5.74 -16.53
N ILE A 166 -24.51 -5.64 -15.44
CA ILE A 166 -24.07 -5.67 -14.04
C ILE A 166 -24.82 -6.78 -13.30
N ASN A 167 -24.10 -7.57 -12.52
CA ASN A 167 -24.65 -8.64 -11.70
C ASN A 167 -24.42 -8.39 -10.21
N CYS A 168 -25.27 -8.98 -9.36
CA CYS A 168 -24.96 -9.09 -7.94
C CYS A 168 -23.65 -9.86 -7.77
N GLY A 169 -22.74 -9.32 -6.98
CA GLY A 169 -21.39 -9.84 -6.78
C GLY A 169 -20.31 -9.13 -7.59
N ASP A 170 -20.66 -8.34 -8.62
CA ASP A 170 -19.66 -7.53 -9.32
C ASP A 170 -19.04 -6.49 -8.39
N TYR A 171 -17.73 -6.24 -8.55
CA TYR A 171 -17.00 -5.26 -7.77
C TYR A 171 -17.16 -3.86 -8.33
N ILE A 172 -17.06 -2.88 -7.45
CA ILE A 172 -17.11 -1.46 -7.79
C ILE A 172 -15.98 -0.75 -7.06
N THR A 173 -15.20 0.06 -7.79
CA THR A 173 -14.15 0.92 -7.23
C THR A 173 -14.48 2.39 -7.43
N LEU A 174 -13.83 3.25 -6.66
CA LEU A 174 -13.84 4.69 -6.91
C LEU A 174 -13.08 5.00 -8.21
N ASP A 175 -13.47 6.03 -8.94
CA ASP A 175 -12.85 6.48 -10.21
C ASP A 175 -12.24 7.87 -10.04
N SER A 176 -10.92 7.96 -10.07
CA SER A 176 -10.19 9.24 -9.95
C SER A 176 -8.95 9.23 -10.83
N GLU A 177 -8.80 10.28 -11.64
CA GLU A 177 -7.60 10.45 -12.46
C GLU A 177 -6.38 10.84 -11.60
N PRO A 178 -5.27 10.07 -11.65
CA PRO A 178 -4.04 10.41 -10.95
C PRO A 178 -3.45 11.71 -11.50
N ARG A 179 -2.94 12.56 -10.61
CA ARG A 179 -2.30 13.82 -11.01
C ARG A 179 -1.17 14.23 -10.08
N ILE A 180 -0.13 14.80 -10.64
CA ILE A 180 0.94 15.44 -9.88
C ILE A 180 0.58 16.90 -9.65
N THR A 181 0.86 17.42 -8.46
CA THR A 181 0.63 18.83 -8.11
C THR A 181 1.50 19.76 -8.96
N PRO A 182 1.12 21.05 -9.18
CA PRO A 182 1.84 21.97 -10.06
C PRO A 182 3.31 22.18 -9.70
N ASN A 183 3.68 22.00 -8.43
CA ASN A 183 5.08 22.10 -7.97
C ASN A 183 5.89 20.81 -8.17
N GLY A 184 5.32 19.76 -8.79
CA GLY A 184 5.97 18.49 -9.09
C GLY A 184 6.23 17.58 -7.89
N LYS A 185 5.80 17.95 -6.66
CA LYS A 185 6.24 17.26 -5.45
C LYS A 185 5.26 16.22 -4.93
N LYS A 186 3.97 16.39 -5.16
CA LYS A 186 2.95 15.51 -4.59
C LYS A 186 2.12 14.85 -5.68
N ILE A 187 1.68 13.64 -5.40
CA ILE A 187 0.73 12.91 -6.22
C ILE A 187 -0.62 12.84 -5.52
N ILE A 188 -1.68 12.98 -6.30
CA ILE A 188 -3.07 12.86 -5.85
C ILE A 188 -3.72 11.77 -6.69
N SER A 189 -4.31 10.78 -6.04
CA SER A 189 -5.02 9.67 -6.69
C SER A 189 -5.93 8.97 -5.70
N LYS A 190 -6.84 8.14 -6.18
CA LYS A 190 -7.40 7.06 -5.38
C LYS A 190 -6.31 6.03 -5.10
N ALA A 191 -6.50 5.19 -4.08
CA ALA A 191 -5.72 3.97 -3.86
C ALA A 191 -4.19 4.19 -3.84
N LEU A 192 -3.72 5.36 -3.38
CA LEU A 192 -2.32 5.49 -2.96
C LEU A 192 -2.05 4.51 -1.81
N ASP A 193 -3.06 4.22 -1.02
CA ASP A 193 -3.21 3.06 -0.17
C ASP A 193 -3.63 1.83 -1.00
N ASN A 194 -2.74 0.88 -1.35
CA ASN A 194 -1.30 0.95 -1.11
C ASN A 194 -0.51 0.75 -2.42
N LYS A 195 -1.05 1.25 -3.54
CA LYS A 195 -0.35 1.20 -4.84
C LYS A 195 0.95 1.98 -4.86
N ILE A 196 1.11 2.95 -3.94
CA ILE A 196 2.38 3.63 -3.74
C ILE A 196 3.42 2.70 -3.12
N GLY A 197 3.02 1.83 -2.18
CA GLY A 197 3.86 0.77 -1.63
C GLY A 197 4.23 -0.27 -2.69
N ILE A 198 3.30 -0.65 -3.56
CA ILE A 198 3.57 -1.54 -4.71
C ILE A 198 4.60 -0.92 -5.67
N PHE A 199 4.50 0.37 -5.96
CA PHE A 199 5.49 1.07 -6.79
C PHE A 199 6.88 1.07 -6.14
N ILE A 200 6.96 1.37 -4.84
CA ILE A 200 8.23 1.31 -4.09
C ILE A 200 8.80 -0.10 -4.13
N LEU A 201 7.97 -1.12 -3.86
CA LEU A 201 8.36 -2.52 -3.89
C LEU A 201 8.96 -2.92 -5.25
N ALA A 202 8.30 -2.57 -6.35
CA ALA A 202 8.76 -2.87 -7.70
C ALA A 202 10.12 -2.21 -7.99
N GLU A 203 10.28 -0.94 -7.66
CA GLU A 203 11.55 -0.23 -7.89
C GLU A 203 12.69 -0.78 -7.01
N VAL A 204 12.40 -1.16 -5.74
CA VAL A 204 13.38 -1.81 -4.86
C VAL A 204 13.81 -3.16 -5.42
N VAL A 205 12.87 -4.04 -5.79
CA VAL A 205 13.18 -5.36 -6.38
C VAL A 205 14.03 -5.19 -7.64
N LYS A 206 13.68 -4.24 -8.49
CA LYS A 206 14.44 -3.93 -9.71
C LYS A 206 15.85 -3.45 -9.41
N GLU A 207 16.05 -2.52 -8.46
CA GLU A 207 17.38 -2.04 -8.10
C GLU A 207 18.24 -3.14 -7.47
N VAL A 208 17.68 -3.94 -6.54
CA VAL A 208 18.45 -5.00 -5.87
C VAL A 208 18.74 -6.18 -6.78
N SER A 209 17.95 -6.44 -7.81
CA SER A 209 18.22 -7.47 -8.82
C SER A 209 19.58 -7.28 -9.53
N GLN A 210 20.05 -6.05 -9.58
CA GLN A 210 21.32 -5.66 -10.20
C GLN A 210 22.54 -5.86 -9.27
N LEU A 211 22.32 -6.16 -7.98
CA LEU A 211 23.38 -6.08 -6.97
C LEU A 211 24.07 -7.40 -6.65
N ASN A 212 23.59 -8.54 -7.15
CA ASN A 212 24.13 -9.88 -6.89
C ASN A 212 24.43 -10.14 -5.39
N LEU A 213 23.46 -9.91 -4.53
CA LEU A 213 23.58 -10.05 -3.08
C LEU A 213 23.49 -11.53 -2.65
N PRO A 214 24.24 -11.98 -1.61
CA PRO A 214 24.25 -13.37 -1.14
C PRO A 214 23.05 -13.70 -0.24
N ILE A 215 21.88 -13.12 -0.48
CA ILE A 215 20.64 -13.34 0.27
C ILE A 215 19.46 -13.58 -0.68
N SER A 216 18.39 -14.15 -0.16
CA SER A 216 17.13 -14.33 -0.88
C SER A 216 16.20 -13.16 -0.59
N ILE A 217 15.81 -12.41 -1.63
CA ILE A 217 14.91 -11.29 -1.52
C ILE A 217 13.62 -11.65 -2.25
N ILE A 218 12.50 -11.58 -1.56
CA ILE A 218 11.18 -11.87 -2.10
C ILE A 218 10.29 -10.67 -1.89
N GLY A 219 10.06 -9.92 -2.97
CA GLY A 219 9.01 -8.90 -3.03
C GLY A 219 7.66 -9.56 -3.15
N VAL A 220 6.68 -9.14 -2.38
CA VAL A 220 5.32 -9.70 -2.43
C VAL A 220 4.31 -8.57 -2.57
N ALA A 221 3.59 -8.57 -3.70
CA ALA A 221 2.34 -7.81 -3.79
C ALA A 221 1.25 -8.68 -3.17
N THR A 222 0.82 -8.34 -1.95
CA THR A 222 -0.10 -9.14 -1.15
C THR A 222 -1.55 -8.82 -1.51
N ALA A 223 -2.40 -9.85 -1.50
CA ALA A 223 -3.83 -9.72 -1.76
C ALA A 223 -4.62 -9.60 -0.45
N GLN A 224 -5.79 -8.94 -0.50
CA GLN A 224 -6.78 -8.94 0.57
C GLN A 224 -6.26 -8.45 1.94
N GLU A 225 -5.42 -7.44 1.94
CA GLU A 225 -4.94 -6.79 3.17
C GLU A 225 -6.09 -6.11 3.90
N GLU A 226 -6.86 -5.31 3.19
CA GLU A 226 -7.95 -4.45 3.65
C GLU A 226 -9.13 -5.21 4.30
N VAL A 227 -9.19 -6.52 4.09
CA VAL A 227 -10.21 -7.41 4.65
C VAL A 227 -9.64 -8.42 5.66
N GLY A 228 -8.48 -8.09 6.26
CA GLY A 228 -7.90 -8.83 7.38
C GLY A 228 -6.52 -9.42 7.12
N TYR A 229 -5.65 -8.72 6.37
CA TYR A 229 -4.22 -9.04 6.20
C TYR A 229 -3.94 -10.45 5.62
N ARG A 230 -4.87 -10.95 4.78
CA ARG A 230 -4.91 -12.38 4.39
C ARG A 230 -3.71 -12.78 3.54
N GLY A 231 -3.33 -11.94 2.58
CA GLY A 231 -2.21 -12.18 1.70
C GLY A 231 -0.89 -12.26 2.44
N GLY A 232 -0.65 -11.34 3.35
CA GLY A 232 0.58 -11.26 4.13
C GLY A 232 0.87 -12.53 4.93
N ILE A 233 -0.14 -13.08 5.64
CA ILE A 233 0.04 -14.31 6.42
C ILE A 233 0.26 -15.54 5.52
N VAL A 234 -0.44 -15.63 4.39
CA VAL A 234 -0.24 -16.73 3.43
C VAL A 234 1.16 -16.66 2.83
N ALA A 235 1.60 -15.46 2.42
CA ALA A 235 2.93 -15.24 1.88
C ALA A 235 4.03 -15.59 2.90
N ALA A 236 3.90 -15.11 4.13
CA ALA A 236 4.89 -15.41 5.19
C ALA A 236 5.00 -16.91 5.48
N ASN A 237 3.89 -17.63 5.51
CA ASN A 237 3.90 -19.10 5.69
C ASN A 237 4.52 -19.84 4.50
N LYS A 238 4.36 -19.34 3.27
CA LYS A 238 4.96 -19.93 2.06
C LYS A 238 6.46 -19.65 1.96
N ILE A 239 6.87 -18.41 2.23
CA ILE A 239 8.27 -17.96 2.13
C ILE A 239 9.09 -18.44 3.34
N MET A 240 8.49 -18.46 4.53
CA MET A 240 9.20 -18.63 5.82
C MET A 240 10.36 -17.63 5.96
N PRO A 241 10.13 -16.33 5.91
CA PRO A 241 11.19 -15.34 5.92
C PRO A 241 11.87 -15.26 7.28
N ASP A 242 13.14 -14.88 7.30
CA ASP A 242 13.88 -14.55 8.52
C ASP A 242 13.56 -13.11 8.96
N VAL A 243 13.37 -12.23 7.97
CA VAL A 243 13.05 -10.80 8.13
C VAL A 243 11.92 -10.42 7.18
N ALA A 244 10.98 -9.62 7.65
CA ALA A 244 9.94 -9.04 6.81
C ALA A 244 9.86 -7.51 7.01
N ILE A 245 9.90 -6.77 5.90
CA ILE A 245 9.69 -5.33 5.85
C ILE A 245 8.36 -5.10 5.13
N CYS A 246 7.36 -4.60 5.86
CA CYS A 246 6.06 -4.31 5.31
C CYS A 246 6.00 -2.84 4.90
N LEU A 247 5.61 -2.57 3.67
CA LEU A 247 5.37 -1.22 3.15
C LEU A 247 3.88 -0.95 3.21
N ASP A 248 3.53 0.13 3.85
CA ASP A 248 2.15 0.57 3.95
C ASP A 248 2.09 2.10 4.01
N VAL A 249 0.92 2.67 3.83
CA VAL A 249 0.75 4.11 4.06
C VAL A 249 0.44 4.40 5.53
N GLY A 250 0.65 5.63 5.94
CA GLY A 250 0.35 6.09 7.30
C GLY A 250 -0.39 7.40 7.31
N ILE A 251 -1.27 7.56 8.29
CA ILE A 251 -2.07 8.78 8.43
C ILE A 251 -1.15 9.98 8.65
N ALA A 252 -1.09 10.84 7.65
CA ALA A 252 -0.36 12.10 7.76
C ALA A 252 -1.08 13.07 8.70
N THR A 253 -0.30 13.65 9.62
CA THR A 253 -0.83 14.53 10.68
C THR A 253 -0.61 16.00 10.41
N ASP A 254 -0.10 16.35 9.24
CA ASP A 254 0.13 17.72 8.76
C ASP A 254 -1.09 18.30 8.02
N ILE A 255 -2.28 18.04 8.54
CA ILE A 255 -3.56 18.60 8.07
C ILE A 255 -4.20 19.49 9.14
N PRO A 256 -5.07 20.44 8.77
CA PRO A 256 -5.76 21.29 9.74
C PRO A 256 -6.54 20.48 10.79
N ASN A 257 -6.52 20.96 12.03
CA ASN A 257 -7.24 20.39 13.18
C ASN A 257 -6.82 18.96 13.59
N MET A 258 -5.69 18.45 13.12
CA MET A 258 -5.16 17.17 13.57
C MET A 258 -4.43 17.29 14.91
N SER A 259 -4.82 16.48 15.89
CA SER A 259 -4.16 16.44 17.21
C SER A 259 -2.91 15.57 17.18
N LYS A 260 -1.75 16.18 17.12
CA LYS A 260 -0.45 15.48 17.18
C LYS A 260 -0.23 14.76 18.52
N GLN A 261 -0.86 15.22 19.59
CA GLN A 261 -0.81 14.58 20.90
C GLN A 261 -1.48 13.21 20.92
N HIS A 262 -2.53 13.02 20.09
CA HIS A 262 -3.25 11.75 20.01
C HIS A 262 -2.70 10.81 18.92
N TYR A 263 -2.22 11.35 17.81
CA TYR A 263 -1.88 10.56 16.61
C TYR A 263 -0.38 10.52 16.30
N GLY A 264 0.44 11.25 17.08
CA GLY A 264 1.86 11.40 16.78
C GLY A 264 2.12 12.38 15.63
N GLU A 265 3.33 12.34 15.11
CA GLU A 265 3.75 13.20 14.00
C GLU A 265 4.17 12.34 12.82
N LEU A 266 3.52 12.55 11.67
CA LEU A 266 3.90 11.99 10.39
C LEU A 266 3.49 13.00 9.31
N GLU A 267 4.48 13.60 8.63
CA GLU A 267 4.26 14.74 7.73
C GLU A 267 4.75 14.42 6.32
N LEU A 268 4.02 14.89 5.30
CA LEU A 268 4.41 14.76 3.90
C LEU A 268 5.71 15.51 3.60
N GLY A 269 6.62 14.86 2.89
CA GLY A 269 7.87 15.44 2.43
C GLY A 269 8.97 15.54 3.50
N LYS A 270 8.79 14.85 4.63
CA LYS A 270 9.75 14.79 5.75
C LYS A 270 10.44 13.44 5.88
N GLY A 271 10.22 12.54 4.93
CA GLY A 271 10.71 11.17 4.95
C GLY A 271 9.65 10.17 5.39
N VAL A 272 9.96 8.90 5.25
CA VAL A 272 9.07 7.81 5.63
C VAL A 272 9.01 7.59 7.13
N GLY A 273 7.88 7.10 7.61
CA GLY A 273 7.70 6.68 8.98
C GLY A 273 8.35 5.31 9.21
N ILE A 274 9.26 5.19 10.18
CA ILE A 274 9.67 3.90 10.72
C ILE A 274 8.82 3.64 11.96
N ILE A 275 7.95 2.64 11.87
CA ILE A 275 7.02 2.31 12.95
C ILE A 275 7.76 1.51 14.01
N GLN A 276 7.73 2.00 15.25
CA GLN A 276 8.26 1.31 16.42
C GLN A 276 7.12 1.01 17.41
N ASN A 277 6.47 -0.12 17.23
CA ASN A 277 5.36 -0.59 18.06
C ASN A 277 5.52 -2.08 18.39
N THR A 278 4.46 -2.72 18.90
CA THR A 278 4.49 -4.14 19.31
C THR A 278 4.73 -5.13 18.16
N ASN A 279 4.57 -4.70 16.91
CA ASN A 279 4.81 -5.53 15.73
C ASN A 279 6.26 -5.41 15.21
N SER A 280 7.05 -4.53 15.81
CA SER A 280 8.37 -4.20 15.28
C SER A 280 9.48 -4.93 16.03
N ASN A 281 10.35 -5.61 15.30
CA ASN A 281 11.62 -6.08 15.83
C ASN A 281 12.55 -4.89 16.08
N GLU A 282 12.99 -4.72 17.31
CA GLU A 282 13.74 -3.54 17.71
C GLU A 282 15.12 -3.46 17.04
N ILE A 283 15.75 -4.58 16.73
CA ILE A 283 17.04 -4.62 16.03
C ILE A 283 16.84 -4.12 14.60
N LEU A 284 15.80 -4.62 13.92
CA LEU A 284 15.49 -4.20 12.55
C LEU A 284 15.12 -2.70 12.48
N VAL A 285 14.39 -2.17 13.47
CA VAL A 285 14.13 -0.72 13.57
C VAL A 285 15.44 0.08 13.69
N ARG A 286 16.40 -0.43 14.47
CA ARG A 286 17.69 0.26 14.65
C ARG A 286 18.57 0.22 13.41
N THR A 287 18.64 -0.93 12.73
CA THR A 287 19.40 -1.01 11.48
C THR A 287 18.85 -0.03 10.47
N LEU A 288 17.53 0.07 10.31
CA LEU A 288 16.87 1.05 9.43
C LEU A 288 17.21 2.51 9.81
N VAL A 289 17.19 2.85 11.11
CA VAL A 289 17.51 4.19 11.58
C VAL A 289 18.98 4.54 11.30
N GLU A 290 19.91 3.62 11.57
CA GLU A 290 21.34 3.84 11.29
C GLU A 290 21.62 3.85 9.78
N THR A 291 20.97 2.98 9.00
CA THR A 291 21.05 3.01 7.53
C THR A 291 20.59 4.35 6.98
N ALA A 292 19.45 4.86 7.47
CA ALA A 292 18.95 6.18 7.08
C ALA A 292 19.96 7.29 7.38
N LYS A 293 20.54 7.26 8.59
CA LYS A 293 21.54 8.25 9.04
C LYS A 293 22.80 8.21 8.19
N VAL A 294 23.38 7.02 7.96
CA VAL A 294 24.60 6.84 7.17
C VAL A 294 24.42 7.28 5.72
N ASN A 295 23.25 7.04 5.16
CA ASN A 295 22.94 7.40 3.77
C ASN A 295 22.25 8.77 3.61
N ASN A 296 22.11 9.53 4.70
CA ASN A 296 21.44 10.84 4.72
C ASN A 296 20.00 10.79 4.17
N VAL A 297 19.28 9.72 4.44
CA VAL A 297 17.87 9.57 4.04
C VAL A 297 16.97 10.10 5.15
N PRO A 298 16.09 11.07 4.88
CA PRO A 298 15.13 11.57 5.86
C PRO A 298 14.13 10.48 6.29
N ILE A 299 13.92 10.36 7.59
CA ILE A 299 12.95 9.46 8.21
C ILE A 299 12.21 10.14 9.36
N GLN A 300 11.06 9.60 9.71
CA GLN A 300 10.26 10.01 10.87
C GLN A 300 10.04 8.78 11.75
N LYS A 301 10.40 8.85 13.04
CA LYS A 301 10.12 7.77 14.00
C LYS A 301 8.75 7.97 14.59
N THR A 302 7.89 6.95 14.49
CA THR A 302 6.52 7.01 15.00
C THR A 302 6.08 5.64 15.53
N ILE A 303 5.05 5.63 16.37
CA ILE A 303 4.40 4.39 16.84
C ILE A 303 3.24 3.97 15.92
N GLY A 304 2.90 4.78 14.90
CA GLY A 304 1.67 4.64 14.14
C GLY A 304 0.43 5.05 14.94
N HIS A 305 -0.73 5.04 14.31
CA HIS A 305 -2.00 5.40 14.98
C HIS A 305 -2.58 4.27 15.84
N ARG A 306 -2.12 3.04 15.65
CA ARG A 306 -2.49 1.86 16.47
C ARG A 306 -1.24 1.20 17.02
N PRO A 307 -1.07 1.14 18.36
CA PRO A 307 0.13 0.55 18.97
C PRO A 307 0.31 -0.95 18.74
N SER A 308 -0.73 -1.66 18.35
CA SER A 308 -0.75 -3.13 18.26
C SER A 308 -1.37 -3.68 16.98
N GLY A 309 -1.24 -3.00 15.87
CA GLY A 309 -1.82 -3.50 14.64
C GLY A 309 -2.02 -2.42 13.58
N GLY A 310 -2.89 -2.70 12.61
CA GLY A 310 -3.25 -1.75 11.55
C GLY A 310 -2.54 -2.00 10.22
N THR A 311 -1.68 -3.05 10.14
CA THR A 311 -1.04 -3.49 8.92
C THR A 311 -0.78 -5.00 8.95
N GLU A 312 -0.48 -5.60 7.81
CA GLU A 312 -0.18 -7.05 7.70
C GLU A 312 1.04 -7.49 8.51
N ALA A 313 1.95 -6.57 8.90
CA ALA A 313 3.10 -6.85 9.76
C ALA A 313 2.69 -7.57 11.06
N SER A 314 1.49 -7.27 11.58
CA SER A 314 0.95 -7.87 12.81
C SER A 314 0.73 -9.38 12.70
N LEU A 315 0.35 -9.89 11.53
CA LEU A 315 0.15 -11.32 11.29
C LEU A 315 1.41 -12.00 10.76
N ILE A 316 2.20 -11.30 9.93
CA ILE A 316 3.49 -11.80 9.44
C ILE A 316 4.43 -12.10 10.61
N GLN A 317 4.47 -11.23 11.62
CA GLN A 317 5.26 -11.41 12.84
C GLN A 317 4.99 -12.75 13.55
N LEU A 318 3.75 -13.22 13.50
CA LEU A 318 3.30 -14.44 14.20
C LEU A 318 3.51 -15.72 13.37
N SER A 319 3.94 -15.60 12.11
CA SER A 319 4.10 -16.73 11.21
C SER A 319 5.36 -17.54 11.56
N ASN A 320 5.34 -18.85 11.27
CA ASN A 320 6.52 -19.74 11.28
C ASN A 320 7.35 -19.71 12.57
N GLY A 321 6.73 -19.52 13.73
CA GLY A 321 7.42 -19.47 15.03
C GLY A 321 8.07 -18.12 15.33
N GLY A 322 7.72 -17.09 14.59
CA GLY A 322 8.13 -15.71 14.75
C GLY A 322 9.06 -15.21 13.63
N VAL A 323 8.71 -14.08 13.08
CA VAL A 323 9.45 -13.36 12.03
C VAL A 323 9.85 -11.99 12.55
N ALA A 324 11.10 -11.58 12.33
CA ALA A 324 11.52 -10.21 12.63
C ALA A 324 10.87 -9.24 11.63
N THR A 325 9.90 -8.45 12.10
CA THR A 325 9.12 -7.55 11.24
C THR A 325 9.35 -6.08 11.56
N VAL A 326 9.15 -5.24 10.58
CA VAL A 326 8.99 -3.79 10.73
C VAL A 326 8.01 -3.27 9.67
N ASN A 327 7.27 -2.21 10.01
CA ASN A 327 6.47 -1.49 9.04
C ASN A 327 7.14 -0.15 8.70
N ILE A 328 7.31 0.12 7.40
CA ILE A 328 7.68 1.42 6.83
C ILE A 328 6.43 2.07 6.30
N SER A 329 6.13 3.25 6.83
CA SER A 329 4.87 3.96 6.58
C SER A 329 5.11 5.18 5.69
N ILE A 330 4.46 5.20 4.54
CA ILE A 330 4.50 6.33 3.61
C ILE A 330 3.44 7.34 4.04
N PRO A 331 3.80 8.61 4.38
CA PRO A 331 2.81 9.59 4.80
C PRO A 331 1.72 9.79 3.73
N ASN A 332 0.46 9.58 4.11
CA ASN A 332 -0.70 9.68 3.22
C ASN A 332 -1.80 10.53 3.87
N ARG A 333 -2.33 11.51 3.15
CA ARG A 333 -3.50 12.31 3.55
C ARG A 333 -4.75 11.75 2.90
N TYR A 334 -5.89 11.85 3.62
CA TYR A 334 -7.22 11.54 3.07
C TYR A 334 -7.41 10.07 2.70
N MET A 335 -6.72 9.18 3.42
CA MET A 335 -6.77 7.73 3.26
C MET A 335 -8.22 7.21 3.16
N HIS A 336 -8.46 6.18 2.33
CA HIS A 336 -9.77 5.55 2.10
C HIS A 336 -10.84 6.47 1.50
N SER A 337 -10.43 7.57 0.84
CA SER A 337 -11.32 8.48 0.11
C SER A 337 -11.10 8.43 -1.40
N LEU A 338 -11.94 9.15 -2.16
CA LEU A 338 -11.79 9.27 -3.62
C LEU A 338 -10.41 9.80 -4.04
N VAL A 339 -9.81 10.62 -3.20
CA VAL A 339 -8.53 11.28 -3.47
C VAL A 339 -7.64 11.24 -2.23
N GLU A 340 -6.50 10.60 -2.37
CA GLU A 340 -5.44 10.55 -1.39
C GLU A 340 -4.26 11.38 -1.86
N MET A 341 -3.32 11.70 -0.98
CA MET A 341 -2.16 12.51 -1.33
C MET A 341 -0.90 12.04 -0.63
N CYS A 342 0.14 11.72 -1.42
CA CYS A 342 1.50 11.43 -0.94
C CYS A 342 2.53 12.41 -1.52
N ASP A 343 3.70 12.50 -0.90
CA ASP A 343 4.82 13.28 -1.43
C ASP A 343 5.82 12.36 -2.14
N LEU A 344 6.11 12.64 -3.39
CA LEU A 344 7.02 11.83 -4.22
C LEU A 344 8.46 11.77 -3.68
N ARG A 345 8.86 12.74 -2.84
CA ARG A 345 10.16 12.70 -2.17
C ARG A 345 10.20 11.59 -1.12
N ASP A 346 9.11 11.38 -0.36
CA ASP A 346 9.02 10.30 0.62
C ASP A 346 9.08 8.94 -0.06
N VAL A 347 8.46 8.82 -1.24
CA VAL A 347 8.54 7.62 -2.09
C VAL A 347 9.99 7.32 -2.51
N LYS A 348 10.72 8.35 -2.96
CA LYS A 348 12.14 8.19 -3.30
C LYS A 348 12.98 7.84 -2.08
N PHE A 349 12.74 8.46 -0.94
CA PHE A 349 13.43 8.15 0.31
C PHE A 349 13.17 6.71 0.78
N ALA A 350 11.96 6.19 0.58
CA ALA A 350 11.65 4.79 0.85
C ALA A 350 12.49 3.83 0.01
N ILE A 351 12.56 4.08 -1.30
CA ILE A 351 13.37 3.27 -2.23
C ILE A 351 14.85 3.31 -1.82
N ASP A 352 15.40 4.50 -1.60
CA ASP A 352 16.81 4.67 -1.23
C ASP A 352 17.15 3.98 0.09
N LEU A 353 16.28 4.12 1.09
CA LEU A 353 16.43 3.50 2.40
C LEU A 353 16.43 1.97 2.29
N LEU A 354 15.45 1.41 1.58
CA LEU A 354 15.29 -0.04 1.44
C LEU A 354 16.44 -0.68 0.67
N VAL A 355 16.89 -0.07 -0.41
CA VAL A 355 18.05 -0.57 -1.16
C VAL A 355 19.32 -0.55 -0.29
N ALA A 356 19.52 0.49 0.50
CA ALA A 356 20.63 0.58 1.42
C ALA A 356 20.52 -0.45 2.57
N GLU A 357 19.33 -0.62 3.14
CA GLU A 357 19.06 -1.60 4.20
C GLU A 357 19.27 -3.04 3.72
N ILE A 358 18.82 -3.40 2.54
CA ILE A 358 19.04 -4.73 1.96
C ILE A 358 20.52 -5.03 1.79
N LYS A 359 21.32 -4.04 1.42
CA LYS A 359 22.80 -4.18 1.38
C LYS A 359 23.40 -4.43 2.78
N LEU A 360 22.83 -3.84 3.83
CA LEU A 360 23.24 -4.12 5.20
C LEU A 360 22.80 -5.53 5.62
N LEU A 361 21.53 -5.87 5.40
CA LEU A 361 20.97 -7.20 5.72
C LEU A 361 21.72 -8.34 5.04
N SER A 362 22.31 -8.11 3.86
CA SER A 362 23.11 -9.11 3.16
C SER A 362 24.38 -9.54 3.89
N LYS A 363 24.76 -8.82 4.95
CA LYS A 363 25.90 -9.13 5.82
C LYS A 363 25.48 -9.73 7.17
N MET A 364 24.18 -9.83 7.42
CA MET A 364 23.57 -10.29 8.67
C MET A 364 23.04 -11.72 8.54
N SER A 365 22.73 -12.32 9.68
CA SER A 365 22.19 -13.67 9.80
C SER A 365 20.92 -13.66 10.67
N ARG A 366 20.14 -14.74 10.61
CA ARG A 366 18.88 -14.86 11.40
C ARG A 366 19.09 -14.64 12.90
N VAL A 367 20.23 -15.11 13.45
CA VAL A 367 20.50 -15.00 14.90
C VAL A 367 20.70 -13.56 15.36
N ASP A 368 21.06 -12.65 14.46
CA ASP A 368 21.27 -11.24 14.78
C ASP A 368 19.96 -10.54 15.19
N PHE A 369 18.82 -11.07 14.78
CA PHE A 369 17.49 -10.52 15.11
C PHE A 369 16.89 -11.11 16.39
N ASN A 370 17.58 -12.00 17.08
CA ASN A 370 17.12 -12.59 18.33
C ASN A 370 17.45 -11.68 19.51
N LEU A 371 16.45 -10.95 20.01
CA LEU A 371 16.56 -9.99 21.12
C LEU A 371 17.06 -10.63 22.43
N PHE A 372 16.80 -11.91 22.66
CA PHE A 372 17.05 -12.61 23.91
C PHE A 372 17.97 -13.84 23.75
N SER A 373 19.07 -13.72 23.00
CA SER A 373 19.99 -14.81 22.84
C SER A 373 20.57 -15.29 24.18
N ILE A 374 20.35 -16.57 24.51
CA ILE A 374 20.83 -17.20 25.77
C ILE A 374 22.36 -17.18 25.86
N ASN A 375 23.06 -17.11 24.73
CA ASN A 375 24.53 -17.06 24.66
C ASN A 375 25.12 -15.72 25.12
N ASN A 376 24.28 -14.69 25.29
CA ASN A 376 24.70 -13.35 25.73
C ASN A 376 24.47 -13.10 27.22
N LYS A 377 24.50 -14.15 28.06
CA LYS A 377 24.14 -14.11 29.49
C LYS A 377 24.85 -13.05 30.36
N ASN A 378 25.95 -12.48 29.89
CA ASN A 378 26.77 -11.52 30.64
C ASN A 378 26.68 -10.08 30.15
N LYS A 379 25.86 -9.77 29.15
CA LYS A 379 25.70 -8.40 28.62
C LYS A 379 24.32 -7.86 28.95
N GLY A 380 24.24 -6.67 29.51
CA GLY A 380 22.99 -5.97 29.73
C GLY A 380 22.29 -5.67 28.40
N HIS A 381 20.95 -5.53 28.44
CA HIS A 381 20.12 -5.29 27.27
C HIS A 381 20.67 -4.22 26.31
N TYR A 382 21.28 -3.16 26.84
CA TYR A 382 21.87 -2.06 26.08
C TYR A 382 23.25 -2.38 25.47
N GLU A 383 24.03 -3.33 26.03
CA GLU A 383 25.38 -3.68 25.55
C GLU A 383 25.33 -4.65 24.38
N ILE A 384 24.40 -5.61 24.39
CA ILE A 384 24.13 -6.52 23.27
C ILE A 384 23.76 -5.71 22.01
N TYR A 385 23.05 -4.68 22.21
CA TYR A 385 22.61 -3.73 21.22
C TYR A 385 23.74 -2.93 20.54
N ASN A 386 24.68 -2.42 21.33
CA ASN A 386 25.79 -1.60 20.81
C ASN A 386 26.81 -2.41 20.03
N ASP A 387 26.97 -3.71 20.34
CA ASP A 387 27.96 -4.55 19.69
C ASP A 387 27.46 -5.07 18.33
N SER A 388 26.15 -5.39 18.19
CA SER A 388 25.60 -5.82 16.92
C SER A 388 25.55 -4.69 15.87
N VAL A 389 25.38 -3.44 16.28
CA VAL A 389 25.37 -2.28 15.37
C VAL A 389 26.78 -1.74 15.07
N LYS A 390 27.75 -1.92 15.99
CA LYS A 390 29.15 -1.48 15.77
C LYS A 390 29.97 -2.45 14.93
N ALA A 391 29.53 -3.70 14.76
CA ALA A 391 30.22 -4.72 13.98
C ALA A 391 29.99 -4.59 12.46
N TYR A 392 29.10 -3.72 12.04
CA TYR A 392 28.74 -3.44 10.65
C TYR A 392 28.86 -1.94 10.33
#